data_bc894a50b07752bce31d57c0808286b4
#
_entry.id   bc894a50b07752bce31d57c0808286b4
#
_cell.length_a   1.000
_cell.length_b   1.000
_cell.length_c   1.000
_cell.angle_alpha   90.00
_cell.angle_beta   90.00
_cell.angle_gamma   90.00
#
_symmetry.space_group_name_H-M   'P 1'
#
loop_
_entity.id
_entity.type
_entity.pdbx_description
1 polymer ?
#
loop_
_entity_poly.entity_id
_entity_poly.type
_entity_poly.pdbx_seq_one_letter_code
_entity_poly.pdbx_strand_id
1 'polypeptide(L)'
;MPQPYGETSRGFRFLALGSALAAWALVAVGGVVRVTGSGLGCPHWPLCTAKAIPLDQKASFIEYSHRAVVALLIVLVVAVAVWAWRSYRSRPDVLWPALAAVVLVPLQAVLGAVAVWLKLPGWVVAFHFVVGMLFLGTIVYTAAAAWRRAERPATPGFTRLAWGTVLVGFALISVGATVVALDADAACGEQWPACNGGFSVGGGHADVQVAHRMLAYTVAGLALALLVFALRARGPRLAGSLPILAVLIQMTFGILIVVVGGEGRTHEILQGLHVGGAGTVWAALVALAALSGDPRAERAARPLTVTPAVAG
;
A
#
# COMPACT_ATOMS: atom_id res chain seq x y z
N MET A 1 -14.84 -30.17 -14.24
CA MET A 1 -13.74 -29.80 -13.34
C MET A 1 -14.33 -29.03 -12.16
N PRO A 2 -14.07 -29.42 -10.90
CA PRO A 2 -14.61 -28.66 -9.78
C PRO A 2 -14.07 -27.23 -9.83
N GLN A 3 -14.93 -26.24 -9.69
CA GLN A 3 -14.55 -24.84 -9.52
C GLN A 3 -13.65 -24.75 -8.28
N PRO A 4 -12.40 -24.30 -8.37
CA PRO A 4 -11.47 -24.36 -7.24
C PRO A 4 -11.93 -23.50 -6.04
N TYR A 5 -12.81 -22.52 -6.26
CA TYR A 5 -13.36 -21.68 -5.19
C TYR A 5 -14.76 -21.17 -5.56
N GLY A 6 -15.73 -21.34 -4.66
CA GLY A 6 -17.08 -20.77 -4.79
C GLY A 6 -17.04 -19.23 -4.85
N GLU A 7 -18.00 -18.63 -5.56
CA GLU A 7 -18.12 -17.15 -5.64
C GLU A 7 -18.49 -16.54 -4.28
N THR A 8 -17.90 -15.38 -3.99
CA THR A 8 -18.30 -14.59 -2.83
C THR A 8 -19.58 -13.81 -3.10
N SER A 9 -20.39 -13.59 -2.06
CA SER A 9 -21.62 -12.81 -2.18
C SER A 9 -21.36 -11.34 -2.55
N ARG A 10 -22.32 -10.70 -3.21
CA ARG A 10 -22.24 -9.27 -3.57
C ARG A 10 -22.03 -8.40 -2.34
N GLY A 11 -22.75 -8.66 -1.24
CA GLY A 11 -22.62 -7.91 0.01
C GLY A 11 -21.20 -7.99 0.58
N PHE A 12 -20.59 -9.18 0.61
CA PHE A 12 -19.21 -9.34 1.06
C PHE A 12 -18.21 -8.58 0.19
N ARG A 13 -18.37 -8.64 -1.13
CA ARG A 13 -17.52 -7.90 -2.09
C ARG A 13 -17.55 -6.40 -1.83
N PHE A 14 -18.74 -5.82 -1.64
CA PHE A 14 -18.87 -4.39 -1.36
C PHE A 14 -18.34 -4.01 0.03
N LEU A 15 -18.54 -4.85 1.05
CA LEU A 15 -17.98 -4.62 2.38
C LEU A 15 -16.44 -4.63 2.34
N ALA A 16 -15.83 -5.61 1.66
CA ALA A 16 -14.38 -5.70 1.50
C ALA A 16 -13.83 -4.50 0.70
N LEU A 17 -14.51 -4.10 -0.37
CA LEU A 17 -14.14 -2.91 -1.16
C LEU A 17 -14.25 -1.63 -0.33
N GLY A 18 -15.35 -1.45 0.41
CA GLY A 18 -15.54 -0.30 1.31
C GLY A 18 -14.46 -0.22 2.38
N SER A 19 -14.04 -1.38 2.94
CA SER A 19 -12.92 -1.47 3.89
C SER A 19 -11.59 -1.07 3.25
N ALA A 20 -11.33 -1.49 1.99
CA ALA A 20 -10.13 -1.12 1.26
C ALA A 20 -10.07 0.38 0.96
N LEU A 21 -11.20 0.97 0.56
CA LEU A 21 -11.31 2.42 0.33
C LEU A 21 -11.14 3.22 1.62
N ALA A 22 -11.71 2.76 2.73
CA ALA A 22 -11.52 3.38 4.04
C ALA A 22 -10.06 3.30 4.52
N ALA A 23 -9.38 2.15 4.30
CA ALA A 23 -7.97 1.99 4.61
C ALA A 23 -7.08 2.91 3.76
N TRP A 24 -7.38 3.03 2.47
CA TRP A 24 -6.69 3.98 1.58
C TRP A 24 -6.91 5.44 2.01
N ALA A 25 -8.14 5.82 2.32
CA ALA A 25 -8.46 7.15 2.82
C ALA A 25 -7.74 7.44 4.14
N LEU A 26 -7.59 6.44 5.03
CA LEU A 26 -6.85 6.57 6.27
C LEU A 26 -5.37 6.89 6.01
N VAL A 27 -4.72 6.26 5.02
CA VAL A 27 -3.34 6.59 4.62
C VAL A 27 -3.25 8.03 4.14
N ALA A 28 -4.19 8.49 3.33
CA ALA A 28 -4.23 9.88 2.84
C ALA A 28 -4.42 10.88 3.98
N VAL A 29 -5.35 10.62 4.91
CA VAL A 29 -5.58 11.45 6.10
C VAL A 29 -4.34 11.44 7.01
N GLY A 30 -3.66 10.29 7.18
CA GLY A 30 -2.40 10.19 7.91
C GLY A 30 -1.29 11.06 7.28
N GLY A 31 -1.24 11.13 5.95
CA GLY A 31 -0.38 12.06 5.22
C GLY A 31 -0.69 13.52 5.57
N VAL A 32 -1.97 13.90 5.61
CA VAL A 32 -2.40 15.25 6.02
C VAL A 32 -1.99 15.54 7.47
N VAL A 33 -2.22 14.61 8.40
CA VAL A 33 -1.77 14.76 9.80
C VAL A 33 -0.29 15.10 9.88
N ARG A 34 0.53 14.38 9.08
CA ARG A 34 1.98 14.58 9.07
C ARG A 34 2.39 15.94 8.49
N VAL A 35 1.96 16.26 7.27
CA VAL A 35 2.41 17.50 6.57
C VAL A 35 1.90 18.78 7.22
N THR A 36 0.81 18.71 7.99
CA THR A 36 0.28 19.82 8.77
C THR A 36 0.84 19.91 10.18
N GLY A 37 1.77 19.04 10.57
CA GLY A 37 2.30 18.99 11.92
C GLY A 37 1.25 18.65 13.00
N SER A 38 0.11 18.08 12.61
CA SER A 38 -1.04 17.87 13.51
C SER A 38 -0.95 16.61 14.38
N GLY A 39 0.14 15.82 14.28
CA GLY A 39 0.25 14.51 14.95
C GLY A 39 0.36 14.55 16.47
N LEU A 40 0.48 15.74 17.09
CA LEU A 40 0.39 15.97 18.53
C LEU A 40 -0.77 16.89 18.90
N GLY A 41 -1.74 17.05 18.00
CA GLY A 41 -2.93 17.88 18.25
C GLY A 41 -3.86 17.31 19.33
N CYS A 42 -3.79 16.00 19.58
CA CYS A 42 -4.52 15.30 20.62
C CYS A 42 -3.60 14.94 21.80
N PRO A 43 -3.68 15.65 22.95
CA PRO A 43 -2.76 15.46 24.07
C PRO A 43 -2.91 14.11 24.77
N HIS A 44 -4.04 13.44 24.60
CA HIS A 44 -4.33 12.15 25.25
C HIS A 44 -4.58 11.05 24.25
N TRP A 45 -4.32 9.81 24.65
CA TRP A 45 -4.62 8.60 23.88
C TRP A 45 -5.36 7.59 24.78
N PRO A 46 -6.42 6.92 24.32
CA PRO A 46 -7.00 6.90 22.95
C PRO A 46 -7.88 8.12 22.62
N LEU A 47 -8.37 8.83 23.61
CA LEU A 47 -9.20 10.04 23.44
C LEU A 47 -8.33 11.24 23.08
N CYS A 48 -8.92 12.26 22.44
CA CYS A 48 -8.23 13.49 22.05
C CYS A 48 -8.21 14.51 23.18
N THR A 49 -9.39 14.89 23.67
CA THR A 49 -9.62 15.87 24.75
C THR A 49 -10.78 15.40 25.61
N ALA A 50 -11.08 16.14 26.70
CA ALA A 50 -12.29 15.91 27.49
C ALA A 50 -13.59 16.22 26.69
N LYS A 51 -13.52 16.98 25.58
CA LYS A 51 -14.63 17.24 24.68
C LYS A 51 -14.73 16.10 23.66
N ALA A 52 -15.97 15.74 23.29
CA ALA A 52 -16.22 14.64 22.33
C ALA A 52 -15.62 14.94 20.94
N ILE A 53 -15.71 16.17 20.45
CA ILE A 53 -15.14 16.62 19.16
C ILE A 53 -14.41 17.95 19.37
N PRO A 54 -13.10 18.00 19.14
CA PRO A 54 -12.30 19.22 19.32
C PRO A 54 -12.39 20.11 18.07
N LEU A 55 -13.43 20.91 17.94
CA LEU A 55 -13.64 21.81 16.79
C LEU A 55 -12.89 23.14 16.90
N ASP A 56 -12.39 23.45 18.07
CA ASP A 56 -11.78 24.74 18.44
C ASP A 56 -10.32 24.88 18.03
N GLN A 57 -9.65 23.75 17.73
CA GLN A 57 -8.24 23.73 17.33
C GLN A 57 -8.03 22.89 16.08
N LYS A 58 -7.50 23.51 15.03
CA LYS A 58 -7.27 22.85 13.71
C LYS A 58 -6.46 21.56 13.82
N ALA A 59 -5.33 21.57 14.55
CA ALA A 59 -4.47 20.40 14.71
C ALA A 59 -5.20 19.25 15.41
N SER A 60 -5.93 19.55 16.50
CA SER A 60 -6.71 18.56 17.23
C SER A 60 -7.82 17.96 16.37
N PHE A 61 -8.50 18.78 15.55
CA PHE A 61 -9.54 18.31 14.63
C PHE A 61 -8.98 17.39 13.55
N ILE A 62 -7.83 17.71 12.97
CA ILE A 62 -7.17 16.88 11.95
C ILE A 62 -6.76 15.53 12.55
N GLU A 63 -6.09 15.51 13.71
CA GLU A 63 -5.70 14.26 14.36
C GLU A 63 -6.91 13.45 14.84
N TYR A 64 -7.94 14.11 15.40
CA TYR A 64 -9.19 13.46 15.79
C TYR A 64 -9.87 12.81 14.57
N SER A 65 -9.91 13.47 13.43
CA SER A 65 -10.48 12.93 12.19
C SER A 65 -9.75 11.65 11.77
N HIS A 66 -8.42 11.61 11.88
CA HIS A 66 -7.64 10.39 11.63
C HIS A 66 -8.07 9.26 12.57
N ARG A 67 -8.19 9.51 13.89
CA ARG A 67 -8.62 8.52 14.88
C ARG A 67 -10.07 8.05 14.64
N ALA A 68 -10.97 8.94 14.21
CA ALA A 68 -12.36 8.60 13.89
C ALA A 68 -12.44 7.63 12.69
N VAL A 69 -11.63 7.86 11.64
CA VAL A 69 -11.53 6.95 10.51
C VAL A 69 -10.94 5.59 10.94
N VAL A 70 -9.96 5.57 11.86
CA VAL A 70 -9.44 4.33 12.44
C VAL A 70 -10.56 3.55 13.14
N ALA A 71 -11.39 4.21 13.97
CA ALA A 71 -12.50 3.54 14.67
C ALA A 71 -13.51 2.91 13.69
N LEU A 72 -13.89 3.65 12.64
CA LEU A 72 -14.73 3.11 11.57
C LEU A 72 -14.08 1.91 10.90
N LEU A 73 -12.79 2.01 10.56
CA LEU A 73 -12.06 0.95 9.88
C LEU A 73 -11.94 -0.32 10.71
N ILE A 74 -11.77 -0.21 12.03
CA ILE A 74 -11.80 -1.37 12.95
C ILE A 74 -13.11 -2.14 12.79
N VAL A 75 -14.25 -1.45 12.80
CA VAL A 75 -15.58 -2.08 12.67
C VAL A 75 -15.69 -2.79 11.29
N LEU A 76 -15.28 -2.14 10.23
CA LEU A 76 -15.32 -2.71 8.88
C LEU A 76 -14.44 -3.95 8.75
N VAL A 77 -13.20 -3.90 9.25
CA VAL A 77 -12.24 -5.01 9.20
C VAL A 77 -12.73 -6.22 10.00
N VAL A 78 -13.25 -5.98 11.20
CA VAL A 78 -13.85 -7.06 12.02
C VAL A 78 -15.05 -7.67 11.31
N ALA A 79 -15.92 -6.85 10.71
CA ALA A 79 -17.08 -7.35 9.96
C ALA A 79 -16.65 -8.21 8.76
N VAL A 80 -15.62 -7.78 7.98
CA VAL A 80 -15.05 -8.58 6.88
C VAL A 80 -14.50 -9.91 7.40
N ALA A 81 -13.72 -9.90 8.48
CA ALA A 81 -13.11 -11.10 9.02
C ALA A 81 -14.15 -12.09 9.59
N VAL A 82 -15.14 -11.60 10.33
CA VAL A 82 -16.24 -12.43 10.85
C VAL A 82 -17.06 -13.04 9.72
N TRP A 83 -17.37 -12.26 8.68
CA TRP A 83 -18.08 -12.79 7.51
C TRP A 83 -17.24 -13.82 6.75
N ALA A 84 -15.95 -13.54 6.52
CA ALA A 84 -15.03 -14.49 5.90
C ALA A 84 -14.92 -15.79 6.70
N TRP A 85 -14.79 -15.69 8.02
CA TRP A 85 -14.75 -16.84 8.93
C TRP A 85 -16.02 -17.69 8.89
N ARG A 86 -17.20 -17.06 8.83
CA ARG A 86 -18.46 -17.80 8.81
C ARG A 86 -18.78 -18.44 7.47
N SER A 87 -18.48 -17.76 6.36
CA SER A 87 -19.00 -18.12 5.04
C SER A 87 -17.94 -18.57 4.04
N TYR A 88 -16.64 -18.28 4.29
CA TYR A 88 -15.58 -18.52 3.30
C TYR A 88 -14.38 -19.29 3.86
N ARG A 89 -14.61 -20.25 4.78
CA ARG A 89 -13.54 -21.08 5.35
C ARG A 89 -12.82 -21.93 4.30
N SER A 90 -13.48 -22.30 3.22
CA SER A 90 -12.91 -23.00 2.07
C SER A 90 -12.15 -22.09 1.09
N ARG A 91 -12.12 -20.76 1.34
CA ARG A 91 -11.45 -19.76 0.54
C ARG A 91 -10.24 -19.20 1.33
N PRO A 92 -9.12 -19.92 1.40
CA PRO A 92 -7.94 -19.46 2.18
C PRO A 92 -7.38 -18.14 1.67
N ASP A 93 -7.56 -17.83 0.38
CA ASP A 93 -7.19 -16.58 -0.27
C ASP A 93 -8.02 -15.35 0.19
N VAL A 94 -9.18 -15.57 0.78
CA VAL A 94 -10.03 -14.54 1.37
C VAL A 94 -9.92 -14.54 2.89
N LEU A 95 -9.94 -15.74 3.51
CA LEU A 95 -10.00 -15.89 4.95
C LEU A 95 -8.73 -15.41 5.65
N TRP A 96 -7.55 -15.94 5.23
CA TRP A 96 -6.31 -15.63 5.95
C TRP A 96 -5.91 -14.16 5.90
N PRO A 97 -5.98 -13.45 4.74
CA PRO A 97 -5.71 -12.01 4.74
C PRO A 97 -6.75 -11.22 5.53
N ALA A 98 -8.02 -11.62 5.55
CA ALA A 98 -9.02 -10.96 6.39
C ALA A 98 -8.69 -11.11 7.90
N LEU A 99 -8.24 -12.29 8.33
CA LEU A 99 -7.80 -12.52 9.72
C LEU A 99 -6.49 -11.79 10.03
N ALA A 100 -5.53 -11.76 9.10
CA ALA A 100 -4.28 -11.01 9.25
C ALA A 100 -4.55 -9.51 9.45
N ALA A 101 -5.53 -8.94 8.77
CA ALA A 101 -5.92 -7.54 8.95
C ALA A 101 -6.41 -7.26 10.38
N VAL A 102 -7.16 -8.19 11.01
CA VAL A 102 -7.59 -8.06 12.42
C VAL A 102 -6.40 -8.03 13.37
N VAL A 103 -5.32 -8.75 13.06
CA VAL A 103 -4.09 -8.72 13.89
C VAL A 103 -3.29 -7.43 13.65
N LEU A 104 -3.26 -6.94 12.40
CA LEU A 104 -2.52 -5.73 12.05
C LEU A 104 -3.15 -4.46 12.63
N VAL A 105 -4.48 -4.41 12.81
CA VAL A 105 -5.17 -3.24 13.36
C VAL A 105 -4.70 -2.88 14.78
N PRO A 106 -4.72 -3.77 15.78
CA PRO A 106 -4.22 -3.44 17.11
C PRO A 106 -2.72 -3.11 17.10
N LEU A 107 -1.93 -3.77 16.26
CA LEU A 107 -0.53 -3.42 16.08
C LEU A 107 -0.37 -1.96 15.60
N GLN A 108 -1.18 -1.54 14.61
CA GLN A 108 -1.21 -0.16 14.14
C GLN A 108 -1.65 0.83 15.22
N ALA A 109 -2.65 0.48 16.01
CA ALA A 109 -3.10 1.32 17.11
C ALA A 109 -1.99 1.52 18.17
N VAL A 110 -1.28 0.45 18.53
CA VAL A 110 -0.13 0.51 19.45
C VAL A 110 1.00 1.35 18.87
N LEU A 111 1.37 1.15 17.60
CA LEU A 111 2.41 1.95 16.94
C LEU A 111 2.04 3.44 16.87
N GLY A 112 0.77 3.75 16.59
CA GLY A 112 0.26 5.12 16.65
C GLY A 112 0.32 5.72 18.04
N ALA A 113 -0.03 4.97 19.09
CA ALA A 113 0.09 5.39 20.48
C ALA A 113 1.56 5.67 20.87
N VAL A 114 2.47 4.75 20.51
CA VAL A 114 3.91 4.90 20.75
C VAL A 114 4.46 6.15 20.03
N ALA A 115 4.02 6.41 18.79
CA ALA A 115 4.42 7.60 18.06
C ALA A 115 4.04 8.88 18.82
N VAL A 116 2.82 8.96 19.37
CA VAL A 116 2.37 10.12 20.16
C VAL A 116 3.13 10.21 21.49
N TRP A 117 3.28 9.11 22.23
CA TRP A 117 3.97 9.10 23.53
C TRP A 117 5.44 9.49 23.43
N LEU A 118 6.12 9.08 22.36
CA LEU A 118 7.52 9.42 22.10
C LEU A 118 7.69 10.75 21.34
N LYS A 119 6.61 11.52 21.13
CA LYS A 119 6.62 12.81 20.43
C LYS A 119 7.13 12.73 18.98
N LEU A 120 6.65 11.72 18.26
CA LEU A 120 6.82 11.51 16.82
C LEU A 120 8.27 11.33 16.34
N PRO A 121 9.10 10.45 16.94
CA PRO A 121 10.42 10.20 16.37
C PRO A 121 10.29 9.64 14.96
N GLY A 122 11.11 10.11 14.01
CA GLY A 122 11.02 9.79 12.58
C GLY A 122 10.97 8.28 12.30
N TRP A 123 11.80 7.48 12.99
CA TRP A 123 11.83 6.03 12.82
C TRP A 123 10.54 5.32 13.28
N VAL A 124 9.86 5.81 14.36
CA VAL A 124 8.57 5.24 14.80
C VAL A 124 7.47 5.56 13.79
N VAL A 125 7.43 6.81 13.30
CA VAL A 125 6.48 7.26 12.28
C VAL A 125 6.68 6.48 10.98
N ALA A 126 7.92 6.27 10.54
CA ALA A 126 8.23 5.47 9.36
C ALA A 126 7.78 4.01 9.53
N PHE A 127 8.05 3.40 10.68
CA PHE A 127 7.63 2.03 10.96
C PHE A 127 6.10 1.90 11.02
N HIS A 128 5.42 2.84 11.68
CA HIS A 128 3.95 2.92 11.67
C HIS A 128 3.41 3.02 10.23
N PHE A 129 4.01 3.85 9.38
CA PHE A 129 3.61 3.99 7.98
C PHE A 129 3.83 2.70 7.17
N VAL A 130 5.00 2.05 7.29
CA VAL A 130 5.32 0.81 6.56
C VAL A 130 4.37 -0.33 6.96
N VAL A 131 4.09 -0.50 8.25
CA VAL A 131 3.11 -1.49 8.73
C VAL A 131 1.70 -1.11 8.30
N GLY A 132 1.37 0.19 8.21
CA GLY A 132 0.12 0.70 7.64
C GLY A 132 -0.05 0.34 6.18
N MET A 133 1.03 0.38 5.40
CA MET A 133 1.00 -0.06 4.00
C MET A 133 0.83 -1.58 3.87
N LEU A 134 1.43 -2.39 4.76
CA LEU A 134 1.14 -3.82 4.82
C LEU A 134 -0.34 -4.09 5.13
N PHE A 135 -0.90 -3.35 6.09
CA PHE A 135 -2.31 -3.43 6.42
C PHE A 135 -3.20 -3.06 5.22
N LEU A 136 -2.93 -1.92 4.55
CA LEU A 136 -3.63 -1.52 3.33
C LEU A 136 -3.54 -2.61 2.26
N GLY A 137 -2.34 -3.14 2.00
CA GLY A 137 -2.13 -4.23 1.03
C GLY A 137 -2.95 -5.47 1.37
N THR A 138 -3.02 -5.84 2.64
CA THR A 138 -3.79 -7.00 3.12
C THR A 138 -5.29 -6.84 2.86
N ILE A 139 -5.87 -5.67 3.13
CA ILE A 139 -7.29 -5.39 2.88
C ILE A 139 -7.58 -5.26 1.39
N VAL A 140 -6.71 -4.62 0.60
CA VAL A 140 -6.83 -4.55 -0.86
C VAL A 140 -6.75 -5.94 -1.48
N TYR A 141 -5.84 -6.79 -1.02
CA TYR A 141 -5.77 -8.18 -1.44
C TYR A 141 -7.06 -8.93 -1.15
N THR A 142 -7.60 -8.82 0.08
CA THR A 142 -8.87 -9.45 0.47
C THR A 142 -10.01 -9.02 -0.45
N ALA A 143 -10.12 -7.72 -0.71
CA ALA A 143 -11.13 -7.18 -1.62
C ALA A 143 -10.94 -7.74 -3.04
N ALA A 144 -9.73 -7.66 -3.61
CA ALA A 144 -9.44 -8.16 -4.95
C ALA A 144 -9.70 -9.66 -5.08
N ALA A 145 -9.29 -10.47 -4.08
CA ALA A 145 -9.54 -11.91 -4.04
C ALA A 145 -11.05 -12.23 -4.01
N ALA A 146 -11.85 -11.41 -3.30
CA ALA A 146 -13.30 -11.56 -3.28
C ALA A 146 -13.95 -11.30 -4.65
N TRP A 147 -13.38 -10.44 -5.49
CA TRP A 147 -13.86 -10.14 -6.84
C TRP A 147 -13.26 -11.03 -7.92
N ARG A 148 -12.23 -11.84 -7.60
CA ARG A 148 -11.57 -12.72 -8.57
C ARG A 148 -12.54 -13.76 -9.11
N ARG A 149 -12.66 -13.82 -10.44
CA ARG A 149 -13.45 -14.83 -11.16
C ARG A 149 -12.54 -15.94 -11.66
N ALA A 150 -13.02 -17.17 -11.61
CA ALA A 150 -12.28 -18.36 -12.02
C ALA A 150 -12.03 -18.45 -13.55
N GLU A 151 -12.71 -17.62 -14.35
CA GLU A 151 -12.87 -17.86 -15.78
C GLU A 151 -11.61 -17.61 -16.64
N ARG A 152 -10.65 -16.82 -16.19
CA ARG A 152 -9.40 -16.56 -16.96
C ARG A 152 -8.23 -16.24 -16.01
N PRO A 153 -7.53 -17.25 -15.52
CA PRO A 153 -6.28 -17.00 -14.79
C PRO A 153 -5.27 -16.33 -15.74
N ALA A 154 -4.52 -15.37 -15.21
CA ALA A 154 -3.38 -14.82 -15.94
C ALA A 154 -2.30 -15.90 -16.14
N THR A 155 -1.40 -15.69 -17.10
CA THR A 155 -0.30 -16.63 -17.29
C THR A 155 0.63 -16.65 -16.06
N PRO A 156 1.27 -17.79 -15.74
CA PRO A 156 2.21 -17.87 -14.60
C PRO A 156 3.34 -16.83 -14.66
N GLY A 157 3.76 -16.45 -15.87
CA GLY A 157 4.77 -15.41 -16.08
C GLY A 157 4.27 -14.04 -15.65
N PHE A 158 3.04 -13.69 -16.02
CA PHE A 158 2.42 -12.42 -15.61
C PHE A 158 2.22 -12.36 -14.08
N THR A 159 1.69 -13.42 -13.49
CA THR A 159 1.47 -13.50 -12.03
C THR A 159 2.78 -13.33 -11.26
N ARG A 160 3.86 -14.00 -11.70
CA ARG A 160 5.19 -13.86 -11.07
C ARG A 160 5.74 -12.44 -11.19
N LEU A 161 5.60 -11.82 -12.38
CA LEU A 161 6.02 -10.43 -12.59
C LEU A 161 5.21 -9.48 -11.69
N ALA A 162 3.89 -9.65 -11.60
CA ALA A 162 3.03 -8.83 -10.76
C ALA A 162 3.43 -8.91 -9.27
N TRP A 163 3.64 -10.12 -8.73
CA TRP A 163 4.10 -10.27 -7.35
C TRP A 163 5.53 -9.78 -7.12
N GLY A 164 6.43 -9.96 -8.08
CA GLY A 164 7.77 -9.36 -8.05
C GLY A 164 7.70 -7.84 -7.98
N THR A 165 6.79 -7.22 -8.76
CA THR A 165 6.57 -5.77 -8.72
C THR A 165 6.00 -5.30 -7.38
N VAL A 166 5.11 -6.07 -6.75
CA VAL A 166 4.63 -5.81 -5.38
C VAL A 166 5.78 -5.80 -4.38
N LEU A 167 6.70 -6.77 -4.44
CA LEU A 167 7.86 -6.82 -3.53
C LEU A 167 8.77 -5.59 -3.70
N VAL A 168 9.10 -5.24 -4.93
CA VAL A 168 9.94 -4.05 -5.21
C VAL A 168 9.19 -2.76 -4.83
N GLY A 169 7.88 -2.70 -5.06
CA GLY A 169 7.02 -1.59 -4.63
C GLY A 169 6.99 -1.41 -3.11
N PHE A 170 6.97 -2.51 -2.37
CA PHE A 170 7.06 -2.46 -0.91
C PHE A 170 8.43 -1.96 -0.43
N ALA A 171 9.52 -2.40 -1.07
CA ALA A 171 10.85 -1.88 -0.80
C ALA A 171 10.96 -0.38 -1.10
N LEU A 172 10.39 0.09 -2.23
CA LEU A 172 10.31 1.50 -2.57
C LEU A 172 9.61 2.32 -1.47
N ILE A 173 8.46 1.85 -0.99
CA ILE A 173 7.69 2.51 0.07
C ILE A 173 8.50 2.55 1.37
N SER A 174 9.17 1.45 1.73
CA SER A 174 9.98 1.35 2.94
C SER A 174 11.18 2.30 2.91
N VAL A 175 11.87 2.38 1.77
CA VAL A 175 12.99 3.33 1.58
C VAL A 175 12.46 4.77 1.56
N GLY A 176 11.30 5.04 0.95
CA GLY A 176 10.65 6.36 1.00
C GLY A 176 10.28 6.79 2.42
N ALA A 177 9.80 5.87 3.26
CA ALA A 177 9.57 6.13 4.67
C ALA A 177 10.89 6.43 5.43
N THR A 178 12.00 5.79 5.03
CA THR A 178 13.33 6.04 5.60
C THR A 178 13.88 7.41 5.19
N VAL A 179 13.64 7.87 3.94
CA VAL A 179 13.97 9.24 3.51
C VAL A 179 13.37 10.25 4.48
N VAL A 180 12.11 10.04 4.83
CA VAL A 180 11.38 10.89 5.74
C VAL A 180 11.88 10.77 7.19
N ALA A 181 12.18 9.55 7.65
CA ALA A 181 12.64 9.29 9.02
C ALA A 181 14.02 9.93 9.33
N LEU A 182 14.83 10.11 8.30
CA LEU A 182 16.17 10.66 8.38
C LEU A 182 16.24 12.14 7.95
N ASP A 183 15.10 12.79 7.68
CA ASP A 183 15.03 14.14 7.11
C ASP A 183 15.91 14.28 5.85
N ALA A 184 15.92 13.23 5.02
CA ALA A 184 16.78 13.11 3.84
C ALA A 184 16.13 13.66 2.55
N ASP A 185 14.95 14.25 2.64
CA ASP A 185 14.17 14.76 1.50
C ASP A 185 14.89 15.92 0.77
N ALA A 186 15.66 16.74 1.47
CA ALA A 186 16.48 17.81 0.91
C ALA A 186 17.93 17.39 0.59
N ALA A 187 18.33 16.15 0.81
CA ALA A 187 19.72 15.71 0.70
C ALA A 187 20.36 15.86 -0.69
N CYS A 188 19.53 15.92 -1.75
CA CYS A 188 19.98 16.16 -3.13
C CYS A 188 19.69 17.60 -3.63
N GLY A 189 19.25 18.51 -2.75
CA GLY A 189 18.78 19.84 -3.16
C GLY A 189 17.72 19.74 -4.25
N GLU A 190 17.73 20.70 -5.18
CA GLU A 190 16.79 20.75 -6.33
C GLU A 190 17.22 19.86 -7.52
N GLN A 191 18.23 19.01 -7.34
CA GLN A 191 18.76 18.19 -8.42
C GLN A 191 17.88 16.99 -8.72
N TRP A 192 17.53 16.83 -9.98
CA TRP A 192 16.82 15.67 -10.52
C TRP A 192 17.26 15.45 -12.00
N PRO A 193 17.42 14.23 -12.48
CA PRO A 193 17.23 12.91 -11.83
C PRO A 193 18.37 12.46 -10.92
N ALA A 194 19.54 13.07 -11.06
CA ALA A 194 20.75 12.77 -10.30
C ALA A 194 20.76 13.46 -8.91
N CYS A 195 21.79 13.20 -8.13
CA CYS A 195 22.06 13.80 -6.83
C CYS A 195 23.54 14.15 -6.78
N ASN A 196 23.89 15.39 -6.40
CA ASN A 196 25.28 15.86 -6.30
C ASN A 196 26.14 15.62 -7.57
N GLY A 197 25.51 15.80 -8.75
CA GLY A 197 26.18 15.64 -10.05
C GLY A 197 26.28 14.22 -10.57
N GLY A 198 25.68 13.21 -9.87
CA GLY A 198 25.70 11.81 -10.31
C GLY A 198 24.72 10.91 -9.56
N PHE A 199 24.84 9.62 -9.81
CA PHE A 199 24.18 8.56 -9.05
C PHE A 199 25.15 7.90 -8.05
N SER A 200 26.26 8.57 -7.75
CA SER A 200 27.28 8.07 -6.85
C SER A 200 26.77 8.07 -5.42
N VAL A 201 26.97 6.96 -4.76
CA VAL A 201 26.69 6.77 -3.33
C VAL A 201 27.96 7.13 -2.58
N GLY A 202 27.93 8.28 -1.89
CA GLY A 202 29.05 8.80 -1.09
C GLY A 202 28.89 8.61 0.41
N GLY A 203 27.84 7.93 0.85
CA GLY A 203 27.44 7.74 2.26
C GLY A 203 26.45 8.78 2.77
N GLY A 204 25.49 8.35 3.60
CA GLY A 204 24.56 9.22 4.31
C GLY A 204 23.20 9.44 3.66
N HIS A 205 22.59 10.60 3.92
CA HIS A 205 21.22 10.92 3.54
C HIS A 205 20.99 10.94 2.03
N ALA A 206 22.01 11.37 1.25
CA ALA A 206 21.94 11.36 -0.21
C ALA A 206 21.76 9.95 -0.78
N ASP A 207 22.36 8.94 -0.17
CA ASP A 207 22.26 7.55 -0.63
C ASP A 207 20.85 7.00 -0.50
N VAL A 208 20.18 7.32 0.61
CA VAL A 208 18.79 6.92 0.83
C VAL A 208 17.87 7.56 -0.21
N GLN A 209 18.13 8.84 -0.54
CA GLN A 209 17.40 9.57 -1.58
C GLN A 209 17.64 8.95 -2.97
N VAL A 210 18.90 8.63 -3.30
CA VAL A 210 19.26 7.95 -4.56
C VAL A 210 18.60 6.57 -4.63
N ALA A 211 18.69 5.77 -3.56
CA ALA A 211 18.07 4.45 -3.50
C ALA A 211 16.54 4.53 -3.72
N HIS A 212 15.86 5.53 -3.13
CA HIS A 212 14.44 5.77 -3.34
C HIS A 212 14.13 6.06 -4.82
N ARG A 213 14.91 6.92 -5.48
CA ARG A 213 14.73 7.26 -6.90
C ARG A 213 14.98 6.05 -7.79
N MET A 214 16.04 5.28 -7.54
CA MET A 214 16.36 4.07 -8.32
C MET A 214 15.26 3.01 -8.21
N LEU A 215 14.70 2.80 -7.02
CA LEU A 215 13.56 1.92 -6.83
C LEU A 215 12.31 2.46 -7.53
N ALA A 216 12.08 3.78 -7.56
CA ALA A 216 10.96 4.38 -8.29
C ALA A 216 11.06 4.12 -9.80
N TYR A 217 12.25 4.29 -10.39
CA TYR A 217 12.48 3.96 -11.82
C TYR A 217 12.30 2.46 -12.08
N THR A 218 12.76 1.61 -11.19
CA THR A 218 12.59 0.16 -11.28
C THR A 218 11.09 -0.22 -11.26
N VAL A 219 10.32 0.33 -10.33
CA VAL A 219 8.86 0.09 -10.26
C VAL A 219 8.16 0.62 -11.51
N ALA A 220 8.56 1.77 -12.05
CA ALA A 220 8.01 2.30 -13.30
C ALA A 220 8.28 1.36 -14.48
N GLY A 221 9.51 0.86 -14.63
CA GLY A 221 9.88 -0.12 -15.65
C GLY A 221 9.10 -1.44 -15.52
N LEU A 222 8.95 -1.95 -14.30
CA LEU A 222 8.17 -3.16 -14.03
C LEU A 222 6.67 -2.96 -14.32
N ALA A 223 6.09 -1.82 -13.93
CA ALA A 223 4.69 -1.49 -14.23
C ALA A 223 4.46 -1.35 -15.74
N LEU A 224 5.40 -0.76 -16.48
CA LEU A 224 5.37 -0.72 -17.94
C LEU A 224 5.46 -2.13 -18.55
N ALA A 225 6.34 -2.98 -18.03
CA ALA A 225 6.45 -4.37 -18.48
C ALA A 225 5.14 -5.14 -18.23
N LEU A 226 4.47 -4.93 -17.11
CA LEU A 226 3.15 -5.50 -16.82
C LEU A 226 2.10 -5.03 -17.83
N LEU A 227 2.09 -3.74 -18.18
CA LEU A 227 1.19 -3.21 -19.22
C LEU A 227 1.47 -3.85 -20.57
N VAL A 228 2.73 -3.88 -21.01
CA VAL A 228 3.14 -4.48 -22.31
C VAL A 228 2.75 -5.97 -22.35
N PHE A 229 2.96 -6.69 -21.26
CA PHE A 229 2.56 -8.10 -21.15
C PHE A 229 1.03 -8.27 -21.27
N ALA A 230 0.26 -7.44 -20.57
CA ALA A 230 -1.21 -7.46 -20.63
C ALA A 230 -1.74 -7.16 -22.03
N LEU A 231 -1.12 -6.21 -22.74
CA LEU A 231 -1.47 -5.86 -24.12
C LEU A 231 -1.18 -7.01 -25.10
N ARG A 232 -0.01 -7.65 -24.97
CA ARG A 232 0.40 -8.77 -25.86
C ARG A 232 -0.41 -10.04 -25.61
N ALA A 233 -0.70 -10.36 -24.36
CA ALA A 233 -1.46 -11.56 -23.97
C ALA A 233 -2.98 -11.40 -24.15
N ARG A 234 -3.48 -10.29 -24.72
CA ARG A 234 -4.91 -9.96 -24.77
C ARG A 234 -5.58 -10.02 -23.37
N GLY A 235 -4.79 -9.73 -22.34
CA GLY A 235 -5.25 -9.69 -20.95
C GLY A 235 -6.14 -8.48 -20.62
N PRO A 236 -6.50 -8.27 -19.35
CA PRO A 236 -7.33 -7.16 -18.89
C PRO A 236 -6.56 -5.84 -19.03
N ARG A 237 -6.66 -5.19 -20.19
CA ARG A 237 -5.91 -3.98 -20.55
C ARG A 237 -6.08 -2.85 -19.52
N LEU A 238 -7.31 -2.62 -19.05
CA LEU A 238 -7.59 -1.59 -18.06
C LEU A 238 -6.89 -1.89 -16.72
N ALA A 239 -6.96 -3.13 -16.24
CA ALA A 239 -6.28 -3.50 -15.00
C ALA A 239 -4.76 -3.41 -15.10
N GLY A 240 -4.18 -3.71 -16.29
CA GLY A 240 -2.75 -3.58 -16.55
C GLY A 240 -2.26 -2.14 -16.66
N SER A 241 -3.13 -1.18 -17.05
CA SER A 241 -2.75 0.25 -17.19
C SER A 241 -2.80 1.03 -15.87
N LEU A 242 -3.60 0.62 -14.89
CA LEU A 242 -3.75 1.36 -13.64
C LEU A 242 -2.44 1.51 -12.85
N PRO A 243 -1.59 0.49 -12.67
CA PRO A 243 -0.34 0.64 -11.94
C PRO A 243 0.61 1.64 -12.59
N ILE A 244 0.81 1.59 -13.90
CA ILE A 244 1.74 2.51 -14.58
C ILE A 244 1.23 3.95 -14.51
N LEU A 245 -0.07 4.18 -14.67
CA LEU A 245 -0.65 5.51 -14.54
C LEU A 245 -0.46 6.06 -13.11
N ALA A 246 -0.76 5.24 -12.10
CA ALA A 246 -0.56 5.63 -10.70
C ALA A 246 0.92 5.95 -10.41
N VAL A 247 1.86 5.13 -10.92
CA VAL A 247 3.30 5.36 -10.76
C VAL A 247 3.73 6.66 -11.45
N LEU A 248 3.28 6.95 -12.66
CA LEU A 248 3.64 8.19 -13.37
C LEU A 248 3.13 9.44 -12.63
N ILE A 249 1.89 9.41 -12.14
CA ILE A 249 1.34 10.49 -11.32
C ILE A 249 2.15 10.65 -10.03
N GLN A 250 2.48 9.56 -9.37
CA GLN A 250 3.28 9.55 -8.14
C GLN A 250 4.70 10.12 -8.36
N MET A 251 5.35 9.72 -9.44
CA MET A 251 6.67 10.26 -9.83
C MET A 251 6.58 11.75 -10.13
N THR A 252 5.52 12.21 -10.79
CA THR A 252 5.30 13.64 -11.05
C THR A 252 5.25 14.44 -9.75
N PHE A 253 4.50 13.98 -8.74
CA PHE A 253 4.51 14.64 -7.44
C PHE A 253 5.89 14.62 -6.78
N GLY A 254 6.62 13.51 -6.86
CA GLY A 254 7.98 13.42 -6.34
C GLY A 254 8.96 14.39 -7.02
N ILE A 255 8.86 14.54 -8.34
CA ILE A 255 9.66 15.50 -9.11
C ILE A 255 9.29 16.93 -8.71
N LEU A 256 8.00 17.25 -8.62
CA LEU A 256 7.52 18.57 -8.24
C LEU A 256 7.98 18.97 -6.84
N ILE A 257 8.03 18.06 -5.87
CA ILE A 257 8.58 18.33 -4.53
C ILE A 257 10.03 18.79 -4.64
N VAL A 258 10.84 18.14 -5.47
CA VAL A 258 12.25 18.48 -5.66
C VAL A 258 12.43 19.80 -6.41
N VAL A 259 11.73 19.98 -7.54
CA VAL A 259 11.90 21.13 -8.44
C VAL A 259 11.28 22.41 -7.89
N VAL A 260 10.13 22.31 -7.20
CA VAL A 260 9.51 23.48 -6.56
C VAL A 260 10.32 23.92 -5.36
N GLY A 261 10.96 22.96 -4.67
CA GLY A 261 11.84 23.24 -3.53
C GLY A 261 11.19 24.03 -2.40
N GLY A 262 12.01 24.43 -1.44
CA GLY A 262 11.65 25.41 -0.42
C GLY A 262 10.68 24.91 0.65
N GLU A 263 10.22 25.87 1.45
CA GLU A 263 9.25 25.68 2.53
C GLU A 263 7.93 26.39 2.16
N GLY A 264 6.82 25.91 2.73
CA GLY A 264 5.54 26.57 2.62
C GLY A 264 4.41 25.67 2.11
N ARG A 265 3.21 26.28 2.00
CA ARG A 265 1.96 25.55 1.77
C ARG A 265 1.95 24.69 0.50
N THR A 266 2.58 25.15 -0.58
CA THR A 266 2.66 24.38 -1.84
C THR A 266 3.47 23.11 -1.65
N HIS A 267 4.60 23.20 -0.97
CA HIS A 267 5.46 22.05 -0.66
C HIS A 267 4.75 21.04 0.24
N GLU A 268 4.07 21.48 1.30
CA GLU A 268 3.24 20.63 2.17
C GLU A 268 2.15 19.90 1.39
N ILE A 269 1.45 20.59 0.47
CA ILE A 269 0.41 19.98 -0.37
C ILE A 269 1.02 18.90 -1.26
N LEU A 270 2.14 19.18 -1.93
CA LEU A 270 2.82 18.21 -2.79
C LEU A 270 3.30 16.99 -2.01
N GLN A 271 3.87 17.17 -0.81
CA GLN A 271 4.23 16.07 0.07
C GLN A 271 3.01 15.24 0.48
N GLY A 272 1.90 15.88 0.86
CA GLY A 272 0.65 15.21 1.21
C GLY A 272 0.09 14.38 0.04
N LEU A 273 0.09 14.94 -1.18
CA LEU A 273 -0.30 14.25 -2.41
C LEU A 273 0.63 13.08 -2.72
N HIS A 274 1.93 13.24 -2.49
CA HIS A 274 2.91 12.17 -2.70
C HIS A 274 2.70 11.02 -1.71
N VAL A 275 2.44 11.29 -0.43
CA VAL A 275 2.14 10.25 0.57
C VAL A 275 0.82 9.53 0.25
N GLY A 276 -0.25 10.27 -0.06
CA GLY A 276 -1.54 9.68 -0.46
C GLY A 276 -1.45 8.89 -1.76
N GLY A 277 -0.70 9.40 -2.74
CA GLY A 277 -0.42 8.74 -4.01
C GLY A 277 0.35 7.43 -3.87
N ALA A 278 1.28 7.34 -2.90
CA ALA A 278 1.97 6.08 -2.59
C ALA A 278 0.98 4.98 -2.19
N GLY A 279 -0.06 5.31 -1.42
CA GLY A 279 -1.16 4.38 -1.12
C GLY A 279 -1.92 3.92 -2.37
N THR A 280 -2.10 4.81 -3.36
CA THR A 280 -2.76 4.48 -4.63
C THR A 280 -1.91 3.55 -5.48
N VAL A 281 -0.61 3.83 -5.63
CA VAL A 281 0.33 2.95 -6.34
C VAL A 281 0.34 1.55 -5.69
N TRP A 282 0.47 1.52 -4.37
CA TRP A 282 0.47 0.27 -3.61
C TRP A 282 -0.81 -0.54 -3.81
N ALA A 283 -1.97 0.09 -3.65
CA ALA A 283 -3.27 -0.55 -3.86
C ALA A 283 -3.42 -1.08 -5.29
N ALA A 284 -2.98 -0.33 -6.31
CA ALA A 284 -3.06 -0.77 -7.70
C ALA A 284 -2.15 -1.98 -7.98
N LEU A 285 -0.92 -1.99 -7.46
CA LEU A 285 0.01 -3.12 -7.59
C LEU A 285 -0.52 -4.38 -6.92
N VAL A 286 -0.97 -4.27 -5.66
CA VAL A 286 -1.51 -5.40 -4.90
C VAL A 286 -2.80 -5.93 -5.53
N ALA A 287 -3.71 -5.04 -5.95
CA ALA A 287 -4.96 -5.44 -6.60
C ALA A 287 -4.69 -6.18 -7.92
N LEU A 288 -3.77 -5.67 -8.77
CA LEU A 288 -3.40 -6.35 -10.01
C LEU A 288 -2.80 -7.74 -9.73
N ALA A 289 -1.87 -7.84 -8.78
CA ALA A 289 -1.26 -9.11 -8.42
C ALA A 289 -2.30 -10.10 -7.86
N ALA A 290 -3.18 -9.66 -6.97
CA ALA A 290 -4.24 -10.49 -6.41
C ALA A 290 -5.24 -10.97 -7.48
N LEU A 291 -5.61 -10.11 -8.43
CA LEU A 291 -6.51 -10.46 -9.54
C LEU A 291 -5.84 -11.40 -10.57
N SER A 292 -4.51 -11.39 -10.68
CA SER A 292 -3.77 -12.25 -11.62
C SER A 292 -3.72 -13.72 -11.20
N GLY A 293 -3.89 -14.03 -9.92
CA GLY A 293 -3.87 -15.39 -9.38
C GLY A 293 -2.90 -15.57 -8.21
N ASP A 294 -2.92 -16.79 -7.63
CA ASP A 294 -1.97 -17.21 -6.62
C ASP A 294 -0.91 -18.13 -7.24
N PRO A 295 0.38 -17.77 -7.22
CA PRO A 295 1.45 -18.61 -7.77
C PRO A 295 1.56 -20.00 -7.10
N ARG A 296 1.08 -20.13 -5.86
CA ARG A 296 1.10 -21.40 -5.11
C ARG A 296 -0.03 -22.32 -5.53
N ALA A 297 -1.23 -21.78 -5.75
CA ALA A 297 -2.37 -22.54 -6.25
C ALA A 297 -2.09 -23.11 -7.66
N GLU A 298 -1.38 -22.37 -8.51
CA GLU A 298 -0.97 -22.82 -9.84
C GLU A 298 0.05 -23.97 -9.79
N ARG A 299 0.96 -23.99 -8.81
CA ARG A 299 1.91 -25.11 -8.63
C ARG A 299 1.22 -26.39 -8.17
N ALA A 300 0.24 -26.25 -7.28
CA ALA A 300 -0.54 -27.40 -6.77
C ALA A 300 -1.48 -28.00 -7.84
N ALA A 301 -1.91 -27.20 -8.82
CA ALA A 301 -2.77 -27.65 -9.92
C ALA A 301 -2.03 -28.27 -11.11
N ARG A 302 -0.69 -28.23 -11.15
CA ARG A 302 0.09 -28.92 -12.19
C ARG A 302 -0.04 -30.44 -11.97
N PRO A 303 -0.55 -31.22 -12.96
CA PRO A 303 -0.48 -32.67 -12.90
C PRO A 303 1.00 -33.08 -12.76
N LEU A 304 1.29 -33.97 -11.83
CA LEU A 304 2.58 -34.67 -11.81
C LEU A 304 2.73 -35.32 -13.20
N THR A 305 3.62 -34.77 -14.01
CA THR A 305 4.01 -35.45 -15.26
C THR A 305 4.69 -36.75 -14.86
N VAL A 306 3.90 -37.82 -14.81
CA VAL A 306 4.45 -39.16 -14.71
C VAL A 306 5.21 -39.39 -16.03
N THR A 307 6.51 -39.30 -15.96
CA THR A 307 7.37 -39.76 -17.07
C THR A 307 7.07 -41.22 -17.26
N PRO A 308 6.60 -41.66 -18.46
CA PRO A 308 6.41 -43.07 -18.67
C PRO A 308 7.77 -43.76 -18.52
N ALA A 309 7.84 -44.73 -17.62
CA ALA A 309 9.01 -45.58 -17.52
C ALA A 309 9.26 -46.22 -18.90
N VAL A 310 10.40 -45.93 -19.50
CA VAL A 310 10.86 -46.58 -20.70
C VAL A 310 11.08 -48.04 -20.30
N ALA A 311 10.17 -48.90 -20.72
CA ALA A 311 10.38 -50.34 -20.64
C ALA A 311 11.51 -50.71 -21.62
N GLY A 312 12.66 -51.07 -21.05
CA GLY A 312 13.76 -51.71 -21.77
C GLY A 312 13.55 -53.19 -21.97
#